data_7e2e992809de4ccec3f76017aa554166
#
_entry.id   7e2e992809de4ccec3f76017aa554166
#
_cell.length_a   1.000
_cell.length_b   1.000
_cell.length_c   1.000
_cell.angle_alpha   90.00
_cell.angle_beta   90.00
_cell.angle_gamma   90.00
#
_symmetry.space_group_name_H-M   'P 1'
#
loop_
_entity.id
_entity.type
_entity.pdbx_description
1 polymer ?
#
loop_
_entity_poly.entity_id
_entity_poly.type
_entity_poly.pdbx_seq_one_letter_code
_entity_poly.pdbx_strand_id
1 'polypeptide(L)'
;MIHFVLHEAKDTVAVAVVEGIKAGAELTAWIMDDDQQIPITALQDIPIGHKIALKDMAVGDTVFKYGTDIGRVVAPIKAGEHAHVHNIKTKRW
;
A
#
# COMPACT_ATOMS: atom_id res chain seq x y z
N MET A 1 -12.64 -11.35 -5.67
CA MET A 1 -11.19 -11.59 -5.84
C MET A 1 -10.42 -10.67 -4.93
N ILE A 2 -9.38 -11.15 -4.31
CA ILE A 2 -8.49 -10.32 -3.48
C ILE A 2 -7.33 -9.83 -4.37
N HIS A 3 -7.12 -8.51 -4.42
CA HIS A 3 -6.08 -7.90 -5.23
C HIS A 3 -4.88 -7.46 -4.38
N PHE A 4 -5.13 -7.10 -3.13
CA PHE A 4 -4.11 -6.66 -2.19
C PHE A 4 -4.30 -7.32 -0.85
N VAL A 5 -3.22 -7.47 -0.10
CA VAL A 5 -3.26 -7.95 1.28
C VAL A 5 -2.54 -6.98 2.19
N LEU A 6 -3.07 -6.82 3.41
CA LEU A 6 -2.42 -6.12 4.51
C LEU A 6 -2.65 -6.94 5.76
N HIS A 7 -1.79 -6.78 6.77
CA HIS A 7 -1.86 -7.58 7.97
C HIS A 7 -2.86 -7.01 8.98
N GLU A 8 -2.75 -5.72 9.26
CA GLU A 8 -3.57 -5.03 10.26
C GLU A 8 -4.21 -3.77 9.68
N ALA A 9 -5.32 -3.33 10.27
CA ALA A 9 -6.00 -2.12 9.83
C ALA A 9 -5.15 -0.86 9.91
N LYS A 10 -4.13 -0.83 10.78
CA LYS A 10 -3.22 0.31 10.93
C LYS A 10 -2.09 0.33 9.89
N ASP A 11 -1.94 -0.71 9.08
CA ASP A 11 -0.96 -0.68 7.99
C ASP A 11 -1.29 0.48 7.04
N THR A 12 -0.26 1.15 6.55
CA THR A 12 -0.43 2.30 5.65
C THR A 12 -0.28 1.93 4.19
N VAL A 13 0.17 0.72 3.92
CA VAL A 13 0.29 0.16 2.57
C VAL A 13 -0.21 -1.27 2.54
N ALA A 14 -0.65 -1.72 1.37
CA ALA A 14 -1.02 -3.10 1.10
C ALA A 14 -0.20 -3.62 -0.08
N VAL A 15 0.03 -4.92 -0.12
CA VAL A 15 0.86 -5.56 -1.14
C VAL A 15 -0.03 -6.17 -2.23
N ALA A 16 0.30 -5.88 -3.49
CA ALA A 16 -0.40 -6.46 -4.63
C ALA A 16 -0.07 -7.94 -4.77
N VAL A 17 -1.11 -8.78 -4.84
CA VAL A 17 -0.98 -10.24 -4.95
C VAL A 17 -1.45 -10.77 -6.30
N VAL A 18 -1.84 -9.89 -7.21
CA VAL A 18 -2.23 -10.24 -8.58
C VAL A 18 -1.51 -9.34 -9.57
N GLU A 19 -1.37 -9.82 -10.80
CA GLU A 19 -0.81 -9.04 -11.89
C GLU A 19 -1.89 -8.19 -12.58
N GLY A 20 -1.45 -7.18 -13.33
CA GLY A 20 -2.33 -6.43 -14.22
C GLY A 20 -3.19 -5.37 -13.54
N ILE A 21 -2.84 -4.94 -12.34
CA ILE A 21 -3.57 -3.85 -11.67
C ILE A 21 -3.30 -2.54 -12.40
N LYS A 22 -4.35 -1.90 -12.91
CA LYS A 22 -4.28 -0.68 -13.70
C LYS A 22 -4.88 0.51 -12.99
N ALA A 23 -4.36 1.69 -13.30
CA ALA A 23 -4.91 2.96 -12.82
C ALA A 23 -6.42 3.05 -13.14
N GLY A 24 -7.20 3.49 -12.17
CA GLY A 24 -8.65 3.63 -12.28
C GLY A 24 -9.45 2.38 -11.89
N ALA A 25 -8.79 1.25 -11.64
CA ALA A 25 -9.50 0.02 -11.27
C ALA A 25 -10.01 0.09 -9.84
N GLU A 26 -11.22 -0.40 -9.63
CA GLU A 26 -11.79 -0.60 -8.30
C GLU A 26 -11.46 -2.01 -7.84
N LEU A 27 -10.82 -2.14 -6.69
CA LEU A 27 -10.18 -3.37 -6.25
C LEU A 27 -10.54 -3.67 -4.80
N THR A 28 -10.13 -4.85 -4.33
CA THR A 28 -10.40 -5.31 -2.98
C THR A 28 -9.10 -5.60 -2.26
N ALA A 29 -8.93 -5.04 -1.07
CA ALA A 29 -7.84 -5.34 -0.16
C ALA A 29 -8.36 -6.18 1.01
N TRP A 30 -7.59 -7.19 1.42
CA TRP A 30 -7.93 -8.08 2.52
C TRP A 30 -7.07 -7.77 3.74
N ILE A 31 -7.73 -7.42 4.86
CA ILE A 31 -7.09 -7.23 6.17
C ILE A 31 -7.05 -8.60 6.83
N MET A 32 -5.88 -9.23 6.87
CA MET A 32 -5.75 -10.61 7.31
C MET A 32 -6.06 -10.80 8.79
N ASP A 33 -5.66 -9.86 9.63
CA ASP A 33 -5.84 -9.94 11.08
C ASP A 33 -7.33 -10.00 11.48
N ASP A 34 -8.14 -9.20 10.81
CA ASP A 34 -9.59 -9.10 11.11
C ASP A 34 -10.46 -9.91 10.14
N ASP A 35 -9.87 -10.55 9.15
CA ASP A 35 -10.58 -11.22 8.06
C ASP A 35 -11.65 -10.32 7.42
N GLN A 36 -11.30 -9.06 7.18
CA GLN A 36 -12.17 -8.08 6.55
C GLN A 36 -11.66 -7.67 5.18
N GLN A 37 -12.56 -7.28 4.31
CA GLN A 37 -12.24 -6.79 2.98
C GLN A 37 -12.66 -5.33 2.87
N ILE A 38 -11.79 -4.51 2.28
CA ILE A 38 -12.06 -3.09 2.05
C ILE A 38 -11.89 -2.76 0.58
N PRO A 39 -12.71 -1.83 0.06
CA PRO A 39 -12.52 -1.36 -1.31
C PRO A 39 -11.32 -0.41 -1.40
N ILE A 40 -10.63 -0.44 -2.53
CA ILE A 40 -9.56 0.50 -2.83
C ILE A 40 -9.52 0.76 -4.33
N THR A 41 -9.32 2.02 -4.71
CA THR A 41 -9.17 2.42 -6.11
C THR A 41 -7.70 2.69 -6.38
N ALA A 42 -7.13 2.03 -7.38
CA ALA A 42 -5.77 2.31 -7.82
C ALA A 42 -5.75 3.60 -8.63
N LEU A 43 -4.89 4.55 -8.28
CA LEU A 43 -4.67 5.76 -9.05
C LEU A 43 -3.55 5.60 -10.06
N GLN A 44 -2.76 4.55 -9.93
CA GLN A 44 -1.62 4.22 -10.80
C GLN A 44 -1.59 2.71 -11.03
N ASP A 45 -0.84 2.28 -12.02
CA ASP A 45 -0.58 0.86 -12.24
C ASP A 45 0.29 0.34 -11.09
N ILE A 46 -0.08 -0.82 -10.53
CA ILE A 46 0.64 -1.42 -9.41
C ILE A 46 1.12 -2.82 -9.84
N PRO A 47 2.43 -3.01 -10.03
CA PRO A 47 2.96 -4.34 -10.35
C PRO A 47 2.78 -5.31 -9.18
N ILE A 48 2.65 -6.60 -9.48
CA ILE A 48 2.58 -7.64 -8.44
C ILE A 48 3.79 -7.55 -7.50
N GLY A 49 3.56 -7.72 -6.21
CA GLY A 49 4.61 -7.61 -5.19
C GLY A 49 4.92 -6.18 -4.75
N HIS A 50 4.45 -5.17 -5.49
CA HIS A 50 4.60 -3.77 -5.09
C HIS A 50 3.46 -3.36 -4.16
N LYS A 51 3.54 -2.15 -3.63
CA LYS A 51 2.61 -1.66 -2.61
C LYS A 51 1.72 -0.55 -3.14
N ILE A 52 0.50 -0.51 -2.63
CA ILE A 52 -0.43 0.60 -2.83
C ILE A 52 -0.60 1.33 -1.51
N ALA A 53 -0.66 2.65 -1.56
CA ALA A 53 -0.92 3.47 -0.38
C ALA A 53 -2.40 3.36 0.01
N LEU A 54 -2.67 3.10 1.29
CA LEU A 54 -4.04 3.00 1.81
C LEU A 54 -4.58 4.34 2.27
N LYS A 55 -3.69 5.32 2.46
CA LYS A 55 -4.04 6.67 2.87
C LYS A 55 -3.01 7.66 2.36
N ASP A 56 -3.34 8.95 2.41
CA ASP A 56 -2.40 10.00 2.10
C ASP A 56 -1.26 10.01 3.13
N MET A 57 -0.03 10.14 2.64
CA MET A 57 1.15 10.19 3.50
C MET A 57 2.03 11.37 3.10
N ALA A 58 2.53 12.09 4.10
CA ALA A 58 3.43 13.21 3.91
C ALA A 58 4.89 12.76 4.08
N VAL A 59 5.81 13.55 3.54
CA VAL A 59 7.25 13.32 3.71
C VAL A 59 7.57 13.23 5.22
N GLY A 60 8.30 12.19 5.60
CA GLY A 60 8.66 11.91 6.99
C GLY A 60 7.73 10.95 7.71
N ASP A 61 6.54 10.68 7.16
CA ASP A 61 5.62 9.72 7.76
C ASP A 61 6.22 8.31 7.78
N THR A 62 5.91 7.57 8.84
CA THR A 62 6.30 6.17 8.94
C THR A 62 5.40 5.30 8.08
N VAL A 63 6.01 4.37 7.34
CA VAL A 63 5.28 3.39 6.54
C VAL A 63 5.16 2.09 7.32
N PHE A 64 3.92 1.62 7.51
CA PHE A 64 3.64 0.36 8.16
C PHE A 64 3.18 -0.68 7.15
N LYS A 65 3.82 -1.83 7.17
CA LYS A 65 3.50 -3.01 6.36
C LYS A 65 3.53 -4.23 7.26
N TYR A 66 2.42 -4.98 7.29
CA TYR A 66 2.28 -6.14 8.17
C TYR A 66 2.59 -5.82 9.64
N GLY A 67 2.11 -4.65 10.10
CA GLY A 67 2.31 -4.20 11.47
C GLY A 67 3.74 -3.75 11.78
N THR A 68 4.64 -3.72 10.80
CA THR A 68 6.05 -3.41 10.98
C THR A 68 6.39 -2.07 10.31
N ASP A 69 7.19 -1.25 11.00
CA ASP A 69 7.79 -0.05 10.44
C ASP A 69 8.84 -0.46 9.41
N ILE A 70 8.56 -0.20 8.13
CA ILE A 70 9.47 -0.56 7.03
C ILE A 70 10.24 0.64 6.50
N GLY A 71 9.94 1.84 6.97
CA GLY A 71 10.64 3.02 6.49
C GLY A 71 9.83 4.29 6.63
N ARG A 72 10.25 5.30 5.89
CA ARG A 72 9.62 6.62 5.87
C ARG A 72 9.34 7.08 4.46
N VAL A 73 8.35 7.93 4.34
CA VAL A 73 7.98 8.59 3.09
C VAL A 73 9.01 9.66 2.76
N VAL A 74 9.53 9.66 1.54
CA VAL A 74 10.49 10.66 1.05
C VAL A 74 9.94 11.56 -0.04
N ALA A 75 8.75 11.23 -0.56
CA ALA A 75 7.99 12.07 -1.46
C ALA A 75 6.50 11.88 -1.14
N PRO A 76 5.66 12.92 -1.20
CA PRO A 76 4.24 12.78 -0.83
C PRO A 76 3.55 11.67 -1.61
N ILE A 77 2.70 10.90 -0.93
CA ILE A 77 1.95 9.79 -1.53
C ILE A 77 0.48 10.00 -1.21
N LYS A 78 -0.39 9.82 -2.22
CA LYS A 78 -1.83 9.85 -2.03
C LYS A 78 -2.38 8.43 -1.95
N ALA A 79 -3.50 8.28 -1.23
CA ALA A 79 -4.22 7.00 -1.18
C ALA A 79 -4.49 6.50 -2.61
N GLY A 80 -4.18 5.24 -2.87
CA GLY A 80 -4.32 4.63 -4.20
C GLY A 80 -3.10 4.75 -5.10
N GLU A 81 -2.08 5.50 -4.70
CA GLU A 81 -0.84 5.62 -5.47
C GLU A 81 0.12 4.46 -5.21
N HIS A 82 0.97 4.21 -6.18
CA HIS A 82 2.04 3.22 -6.10
C HIS A 82 3.09 3.67 -5.07
N ALA A 83 3.28 2.86 -4.04
CA ALA A 83 4.27 3.10 -2.99
C ALA A 83 5.40 2.09 -3.13
N HIS A 84 6.61 2.57 -3.41
CA HIS A 84 7.77 1.71 -3.64
C HIS A 84 9.06 2.49 -3.34
N VAL A 85 10.19 2.00 -3.80
CA VAL A 85 11.51 2.59 -3.48
C VAL A 85 11.68 4.04 -3.96
N HIS A 86 10.85 4.51 -4.90
CA HIS A 86 10.93 5.88 -5.38
C HIS A 86 10.36 6.91 -4.38
N ASN A 87 9.47 6.48 -3.48
CA ASN A 87 8.83 7.38 -2.51
C ASN A 87 8.90 6.89 -1.07
N ILE A 88 9.48 5.72 -0.83
CA ILE A 88 9.69 5.14 0.50
C ILE A 88 11.15 4.71 0.62
N LYS A 89 11.78 5.06 1.74
CA LYS A 89 13.14 4.61 2.06
C LYS A 89 13.19 4.01 3.47
N THR A 90 14.03 3.00 3.63
CA THR A 90 14.26 2.42 4.95
C THR A 90 14.88 3.45 5.89
N LYS A 91 14.51 3.41 7.16
CA LYS A 91 15.07 4.29 8.18
C LYS A 91 16.51 3.95 8.57
N ARG A 92 17.03 2.86 8.06
CA ARG A 92 18.42 2.43 8.35
C ARG A 92 19.46 3.19 7.53
N TRP A 93 19.06 3.91 6.54
CA TRP A 93 19.96 4.64 5.64
C TRP A 93 19.67 6.13 5.63
#